data_05ed8e8c0a524094c814da196ac6e058
#
_entry.id   05ed8e8c0a524094c814da196ac6e058
#
_cell.length_a   1.000
_cell.length_b   1.000
_cell.length_c   1.000
_cell.angle_alpha   90.00
_cell.angle_beta   90.00
_cell.angle_gamma   90.00
#
_symmetry.space_group_name_H-M   'P 1'
#
loop_
_entity.id
_entity.type
_entity.pdbx_description
1 polymer ?
#
loop_
_entity_poly.entity_id
_entity_poly.type
_entity_poly.pdbx_seq_one_letter_code
_entity_poly.pdbx_strand_id
1 'polypeptide(L)'
;MKRRHLLVVLMIVTGAVNSVAQVSKTFFVSKAGQMISALTEEEARSVTHLTLTGKINAIDFRHLRDDFSSLEVLDISNAEIKMYMGKDGTYPDKFYVYPPNCVPAYAFCKQENGAYKGKTTLRKVVLSEKTRNIEDAAFKGCEQLSICQIKKKTPPNLLPEALADSVTAIFVPLGSSDGYRLKKRWENFA
;
A
#
# COMPACT_ATOMS: atom_id res chain seq x y z
N MET A 1 24.27 -41.51 -50.37
CA MET A 1 23.62 -40.36 -49.72
C MET A 1 23.34 -40.68 -48.24
N LYS A 2 24.14 -40.14 -47.30
CA LYS A 2 23.92 -40.35 -45.85
C LYS A 2 22.99 -39.28 -45.33
N ARG A 3 21.79 -39.63 -44.89
CA ARG A 3 20.85 -38.74 -44.19
C ARG A 3 21.38 -38.46 -42.78
N ARG A 4 21.74 -37.21 -42.52
CA ARG A 4 22.04 -36.69 -41.17
C ARG A 4 20.73 -36.40 -40.47
N HIS A 5 20.41 -37.11 -39.40
CA HIS A 5 19.31 -36.78 -38.49
C HIS A 5 19.79 -35.65 -37.58
N LEU A 6 19.13 -34.49 -37.69
CA LEU A 6 19.33 -33.36 -36.79
C LEU A 6 18.49 -33.63 -35.51
N LEU A 7 19.17 -33.91 -34.40
CA LEU A 7 18.52 -34.07 -33.08
C LEU A 7 18.34 -32.66 -32.52
N VAL A 8 17.10 -32.18 -32.52
CA VAL A 8 16.75 -30.93 -31.82
C VAL A 8 16.49 -31.28 -30.34
N VAL A 9 17.42 -30.92 -29.46
CA VAL A 9 17.25 -31.03 -28.02
C VAL A 9 16.50 -29.77 -27.56
N LEU A 10 15.20 -29.94 -27.27
CA LEU A 10 14.39 -28.89 -26.64
C LEU A 10 14.75 -28.86 -25.14
N MET A 11 15.58 -27.91 -24.73
CA MET A 11 15.77 -27.63 -23.30
C MET A 11 14.53 -26.93 -22.75
N ILE A 12 13.70 -27.66 -22.02
CA ILE A 12 12.65 -27.09 -21.21
C ILE A 12 13.33 -26.53 -19.94
N VAL A 13 13.56 -25.23 -19.93
CA VAL A 13 13.95 -24.54 -18.69
C VAL A 13 12.69 -24.42 -17.82
N THR A 14 12.51 -25.39 -16.92
CA THR A 14 11.50 -25.27 -15.85
C THR A 14 12.04 -24.28 -14.83
N GLY A 15 11.75 -22.99 -15.05
CA GLY A 15 11.91 -21.97 -14.00
C GLY A 15 10.98 -22.33 -12.85
N ALA A 16 11.53 -22.71 -11.70
CA ALA A 16 10.77 -22.81 -10.47
C ALA A 16 10.26 -21.39 -10.13
N VAL A 17 9.00 -21.13 -10.45
CA VAL A 17 8.32 -19.94 -9.93
C VAL A 17 8.12 -20.21 -8.45
N ASN A 18 8.96 -19.62 -7.60
CA ASN A 18 8.71 -19.59 -6.17
C ASN A 18 7.44 -18.73 -5.94
N SER A 19 6.27 -19.36 -6.05
CA SER A 19 5.04 -18.72 -5.61
C SER A 19 5.07 -18.69 -4.08
N VAL A 20 5.33 -17.54 -3.51
CA VAL A 20 5.09 -17.32 -2.09
C VAL A 20 3.61 -17.61 -1.83
N ALA A 21 3.31 -18.53 -0.94
CA ALA A 21 1.93 -18.89 -0.63
C ALA A 21 1.18 -17.63 -0.17
N GLN A 22 0.01 -17.38 -0.75
CA GLN A 22 -0.83 -16.27 -0.34
C GLN A 22 -1.37 -16.52 1.07
N VAL A 23 -1.00 -15.66 2.01
CA VAL A 23 -1.52 -15.64 3.38
C VAL A 23 -2.46 -14.46 3.53
N SER A 24 -3.76 -14.75 3.57
CA SER A 24 -4.81 -13.72 3.67
C SER A 24 -5.36 -13.65 5.09
N LYS A 25 -5.50 -12.43 5.63
CA LYS A 25 -6.08 -12.18 6.95
C LYS A 25 -7.03 -10.99 6.93
N THR A 26 -8.19 -11.15 7.57
CA THR A 26 -9.09 -10.03 7.88
C THR A 26 -9.04 -9.76 9.37
N PHE A 27 -8.85 -8.50 9.74
CA PHE A 27 -8.65 -8.12 11.12
C PHE A 27 -9.51 -6.90 11.51
N PHE A 28 -10.24 -7.02 12.62
CA PHE A 28 -11.01 -5.90 13.19
C PHE A 28 -10.19 -5.21 14.28
N VAL A 29 -9.88 -3.93 14.07
CA VAL A 29 -9.16 -3.10 15.04
C VAL A 29 -10.16 -2.32 15.88
N SER A 30 -10.35 -2.72 17.14
CA SER A 30 -11.30 -2.07 18.05
C SER A 30 -10.82 -0.69 18.51
N LYS A 31 -9.51 -0.53 18.72
CA LYS A 31 -8.87 0.70 19.18
C LYS A 31 -7.70 1.07 18.29
N ALA A 32 -7.75 2.28 17.72
CA ALA A 32 -6.71 2.81 16.86
C ALA A 32 -5.34 2.84 17.56
N GLY A 33 -4.29 2.44 16.84
CA GLY A 33 -2.93 2.34 17.36
C GLY A 33 -2.62 1.04 18.11
N GLN A 34 -3.55 0.09 18.16
CA GLN A 34 -3.38 -1.18 18.88
C GLN A 34 -3.49 -2.43 17.98
N MET A 35 -3.43 -2.27 16.66
CA MET A 35 -3.51 -3.39 15.74
C MET A 35 -2.45 -4.45 16.04
N ILE A 36 -1.20 -4.03 16.21
CA ILE A 36 -0.07 -4.96 16.37
C ILE A 36 -0.13 -5.79 17.66
N SER A 37 -0.74 -5.27 18.72
CA SER A 37 -0.85 -5.95 20.01
C SER A 37 -1.71 -7.24 19.98
N ALA A 38 -2.49 -7.42 18.92
CA ALA A 38 -3.35 -8.58 18.72
C ALA A 38 -2.76 -9.60 17.72
N LEU A 39 -1.51 -9.42 17.30
CA LEU A 39 -0.80 -10.27 16.34
C LEU A 39 0.53 -10.72 16.92
N THR A 40 0.94 -11.93 16.58
CA THR A 40 2.32 -12.36 16.79
C THR A 40 3.25 -11.75 15.72
N GLU A 41 4.54 -11.67 15.98
CA GLU A 41 5.51 -11.21 14.98
C GLU A 41 5.51 -12.09 13.73
N GLU A 42 5.36 -13.41 13.89
CA GLU A 42 5.30 -14.35 12.77
C GLU A 42 4.06 -14.10 11.91
N GLU A 43 2.90 -13.89 12.52
CA GLU A 43 1.68 -13.52 11.80
C GLU A 43 1.85 -12.21 11.03
N ALA A 44 2.42 -11.17 11.65
CA ALA A 44 2.66 -9.90 10.96
C ALA A 44 3.61 -10.07 9.78
N ARG A 45 4.68 -10.84 9.93
CA ARG A 45 5.67 -11.07 8.85
C ARG A 45 5.15 -11.93 7.71
N SER A 46 4.27 -12.90 7.98
CA SER A 46 3.80 -13.87 6.98
C SER A 46 2.62 -13.39 6.15
N VAL A 47 1.82 -12.43 6.64
CA VAL A 47 0.63 -11.95 5.93
C VAL A 47 1.01 -11.21 4.64
N THR A 48 0.46 -11.70 3.52
CA THR A 48 0.61 -11.07 2.19
C THR A 48 -0.60 -10.21 1.81
N HIS A 49 -1.81 -10.62 2.23
CA HIS A 49 -3.07 -9.92 1.92
C HIS A 49 -3.80 -9.60 3.23
N LEU A 50 -3.88 -8.33 3.55
CA LEU A 50 -4.49 -7.86 4.79
C LEU A 50 -5.70 -6.98 4.51
N THR A 51 -6.85 -7.35 5.10
CA THR A 51 -8.03 -6.50 5.16
C THR A 51 -8.21 -6.00 6.59
N LEU A 52 -8.21 -4.70 6.77
CA LEU A 52 -8.47 -4.05 8.06
C LEU A 52 -9.85 -3.42 8.08
N THR A 53 -10.54 -3.61 9.19
CA THR A 53 -11.80 -2.96 9.52
C THR A 53 -11.72 -2.32 10.90
N GLY A 54 -12.68 -1.46 11.24
CA GLY A 54 -12.68 -0.77 12.53
C GLY A 54 -11.83 0.51 12.53
N LYS A 55 -11.06 0.77 13.59
CA LYS A 55 -10.38 2.04 13.80
C LYS A 55 -8.86 1.87 13.73
N ILE A 56 -8.21 2.61 12.84
CA ILE A 56 -6.74 2.62 12.69
C ILE A 56 -6.22 4.07 12.80
N ASN A 57 -4.93 4.26 13.03
CA ASN A 57 -4.28 5.57 13.01
C ASN A 57 -2.82 5.48 12.52
N ALA A 58 -2.07 6.57 12.62
CA ALA A 58 -0.69 6.64 12.15
C ALA A 58 0.27 5.64 12.82
N ILE A 59 -0.02 5.19 14.04
CA ILE A 59 0.75 4.12 14.71
C ILE A 59 0.56 2.80 13.97
N ASP A 60 -0.69 2.45 13.63
CA ASP A 60 -0.99 1.22 12.89
C ASP A 60 -0.34 1.24 11.50
N PHE A 61 -0.34 2.39 10.80
CA PHE A 61 0.35 2.55 9.53
C PHE A 61 1.86 2.36 9.66
N ARG A 62 2.49 2.84 10.75
CA ARG A 62 3.89 2.59 11.02
C ARG A 62 4.17 1.09 11.13
N HIS A 63 3.35 0.36 11.88
CA HIS A 63 3.46 -1.09 11.99
C HIS A 63 3.25 -1.80 10.65
N LEU A 64 2.24 -1.41 9.84
CA LEU A 64 2.03 -1.93 8.50
C LEU A 64 3.25 -1.74 7.58
N ARG A 65 3.94 -0.63 7.72
CA ARG A 65 5.16 -0.34 6.98
C ARG A 65 6.33 -1.19 7.45
N ASP A 66 6.54 -1.28 8.77
CA ASP A 66 7.78 -1.75 9.38
C ASP A 66 7.75 -3.24 9.71
N ASP A 67 6.62 -3.79 10.18
CA ASP A 67 6.55 -5.14 10.74
C ASP A 67 5.95 -6.15 9.74
N PHE A 68 5.13 -5.72 8.79
CA PHE A 68 4.50 -6.61 7.80
C PHE A 68 5.39 -6.80 6.57
N SER A 69 6.49 -7.52 6.73
CA SER A 69 7.53 -7.64 5.69
C SER A 69 7.07 -8.26 4.38
N SER A 70 6.04 -9.11 4.39
CA SER A 70 5.49 -9.79 3.20
C SER A 70 4.24 -9.13 2.62
N LEU A 71 3.76 -7.98 3.16
CA LEU A 71 2.51 -7.37 2.76
C LEU A 71 2.52 -6.90 1.30
N GLU A 72 1.68 -7.52 0.49
CA GLU A 72 1.50 -7.21 -0.94
C GLU A 72 0.20 -6.45 -1.22
N VAL A 73 -0.88 -6.81 -0.52
CA VAL A 73 -2.20 -6.21 -0.72
C VAL A 73 -2.75 -5.73 0.61
N LEU A 74 -3.09 -4.44 0.67
CA LEU A 74 -3.74 -3.84 1.83
C LEU A 74 -5.12 -3.32 1.44
N ASP A 75 -6.15 -3.81 2.11
CA ASP A 75 -7.52 -3.29 2.00
C ASP A 75 -7.92 -2.62 3.32
N ILE A 76 -8.07 -1.29 3.28
CA ILE A 76 -8.57 -0.46 4.37
C ILE A 76 -9.88 0.25 3.99
N SER A 77 -10.60 -0.30 2.99
CA SER A 77 -11.83 0.31 2.48
C SER A 77 -12.94 0.43 3.54
N ASN A 78 -12.94 -0.46 4.53
CA ASN A 78 -13.89 -0.48 5.65
C ASN A 78 -13.26 -0.05 6.99
N ALA A 79 -12.05 0.50 6.98
CA ALA A 79 -11.41 1.07 8.15
C ALA A 79 -11.68 2.58 8.26
N GLU A 80 -11.74 3.06 9.49
CA GLU A 80 -11.82 4.48 9.81
C GLU A 80 -10.45 4.96 10.32
N ILE A 81 -9.81 5.88 9.60
CA ILE A 81 -8.54 6.45 10.02
C ILE A 81 -8.81 7.55 11.04
N LYS A 82 -8.41 7.32 12.28
CA LYS A 82 -8.57 8.26 13.40
C LYS A 82 -7.41 9.25 13.46
N MET A 83 -7.68 10.43 14.02
CA MET A 83 -6.64 11.40 14.32
C MET A 83 -5.63 10.81 15.31
N TYR A 84 -4.37 11.16 15.12
CA TYR A 84 -3.29 10.88 16.06
C TYR A 84 -2.39 12.12 16.20
N MET A 85 -1.91 12.37 17.41
CA MET A 85 -0.91 13.41 17.70
C MET A 85 0.20 12.78 18.54
N GLY A 86 1.42 12.86 18.09
CA GLY A 86 2.55 12.28 18.82
C GLY A 86 3.77 12.00 17.95
N LYS A 87 4.74 11.30 18.53
CA LYS A 87 6.00 10.93 17.89
C LYS A 87 6.01 9.50 17.35
N ASP A 88 5.01 8.68 17.74
CA ASP A 88 4.98 7.24 17.42
C ASP A 88 4.29 6.93 16.09
N GLY A 89 3.94 7.96 15.30
CA GLY A 89 3.36 7.82 13.98
C GLY A 89 4.40 7.51 12.89
N THR A 90 4.00 7.77 11.66
CA THR A 90 4.79 7.45 10.47
C THR A 90 5.86 8.48 10.12
N TYR A 91 5.75 9.72 10.62
CA TYR A 91 6.72 10.78 10.36
C TYR A 91 7.99 10.58 11.21
N PRO A 92 9.21 10.57 10.61
CA PRO A 92 10.41 10.23 11.35
C PRO A 92 10.70 11.22 12.48
N ASP A 93 10.87 10.68 13.69
CA ASP A 93 11.44 11.35 14.89
C ASP A 93 10.85 12.71 15.28
N LYS A 94 9.65 13.03 14.79
CA LYS A 94 8.99 14.32 15.06
C LYS A 94 7.60 14.14 15.67
N PHE A 95 7.25 15.05 16.56
CA PHE A 95 5.86 15.23 16.95
C PHE A 95 5.08 15.76 15.75
N TYR A 96 4.04 15.03 15.36
CA TYR A 96 3.22 15.36 14.21
C TYR A 96 1.74 15.19 14.51
N VAL A 97 0.91 16.00 13.83
CA VAL A 97 -0.55 15.90 13.91
C VAL A 97 -1.06 15.22 12.65
N TYR A 98 -1.58 14.02 12.79
CA TYR A 98 -2.14 13.22 11.71
C TYR A 98 -3.65 13.43 11.65
N PRO A 99 -4.20 14.11 10.64
CA PRO A 99 -5.63 14.38 10.58
C PRO A 99 -6.43 13.09 10.33
N PRO A 100 -7.72 13.07 10.75
CA PRO A 100 -8.57 11.91 10.54
C PRO A 100 -8.94 11.74 9.07
N ASN A 101 -9.19 10.49 8.66
CA ASN A 101 -9.55 10.10 7.29
C ASN A 101 -8.49 10.48 6.24
N CYS A 102 -7.24 10.60 6.65
CA CYS A 102 -6.11 10.85 5.76
C CYS A 102 -5.14 9.66 5.83
N VAL A 103 -4.67 9.18 4.67
CA VAL A 103 -3.52 8.28 4.66
C VAL A 103 -2.32 9.08 5.14
N PRO A 104 -1.65 8.68 6.22
CA PRO A 104 -0.61 9.50 6.85
C PRO A 104 0.56 9.82 5.93
N ALA A 105 1.20 10.97 6.16
CA ALA A 105 2.50 11.24 5.56
C ALA A 105 3.48 10.10 5.91
N TYR A 106 4.30 9.68 4.97
CA TYR A 106 5.26 8.57 5.13
C TYR A 106 4.62 7.23 5.55
N ALA A 107 3.36 6.97 5.20
CA ALA A 107 2.65 5.75 5.59
C ALA A 107 3.40 4.48 5.22
N PHE A 108 3.96 4.40 4.01
CA PHE A 108 4.71 3.27 3.48
C PHE A 108 6.10 3.66 2.96
N CYS A 109 6.60 4.81 3.36
CA CYS A 109 7.90 5.33 3.00
C CYS A 109 8.69 5.73 4.24
N LYS A 110 10.00 5.55 4.22
CA LYS A 110 10.94 6.14 5.18
C LYS A 110 11.87 7.09 4.46
N GLN A 111 12.39 8.06 5.18
CA GLN A 111 13.49 8.88 4.70
C GLN A 111 14.74 8.46 5.45
N GLU A 112 15.71 7.90 4.73
CA GLU A 112 16.99 7.45 5.27
C GLU A 112 18.12 8.16 4.51
N ASN A 113 18.97 8.89 5.20
CA ASN A 113 20.10 9.63 4.60
C ASN A 113 19.68 10.54 3.42
N GLY A 114 18.52 11.18 3.52
CA GLY A 114 17.98 12.05 2.48
C GLY A 114 17.31 11.35 1.31
N ALA A 115 17.33 10.02 1.25
CA ALA A 115 16.67 9.22 0.22
C ALA A 115 15.32 8.66 0.72
N TYR A 116 14.35 8.55 -0.18
CA TYR A 116 13.08 7.89 0.08
C TYR A 116 13.20 6.39 -0.12
N LYS A 117 12.78 5.62 0.87
CA LYS A 117 12.76 4.15 0.84
C LYS A 117 11.36 3.66 1.12
N GLY A 118 10.66 3.28 0.07
CA GLY A 118 9.29 2.76 0.15
C GLY A 118 9.24 1.27 0.46
N LYS A 119 8.03 0.79 0.80
CA LYS A 119 7.75 -0.62 1.01
C LYS A 119 7.76 -1.37 -0.33
N THR A 120 8.78 -2.18 -0.55
CA THR A 120 9.03 -2.85 -1.84
C THR A 120 8.10 -4.04 -2.12
N THR A 121 7.39 -4.56 -1.12
CA THR A 121 6.46 -5.68 -1.29
C THR A 121 5.05 -5.24 -1.66
N LEU A 122 4.64 -4.00 -1.34
CA LEU A 122 3.28 -3.52 -1.53
C LEU A 122 2.95 -3.37 -3.03
N ARG A 123 1.92 -4.07 -3.51
CA ARG A 123 1.48 -4.10 -4.92
C ARG A 123 0.13 -3.42 -5.15
N LYS A 124 -0.74 -3.51 -4.15
CA LYS A 124 -2.10 -2.97 -4.23
C LYS A 124 -2.53 -2.36 -2.91
N VAL A 125 -3.22 -1.22 -3.00
CA VAL A 125 -3.92 -0.62 -1.86
C VAL A 125 -5.39 -0.32 -2.22
N VAL A 126 -6.30 -0.58 -1.27
CA VAL A 126 -7.72 -0.24 -1.39
C VAL A 126 -8.09 0.75 -0.30
N LEU A 127 -8.46 1.96 -0.69
CA LEU A 127 -8.76 3.07 0.21
C LEU A 127 -10.27 3.28 0.40
N SER A 128 -10.64 3.76 1.59
CA SER A 128 -12.02 4.02 2.00
C SER A 128 -12.66 5.17 1.23
N GLU A 129 -13.99 5.14 1.09
CA GLU A 129 -14.78 6.28 0.62
C GLU A 129 -14.66 7.53 1.51
N LYS A 130 -14.26 7.34 2.78
CA LYS A 130 -14.03 8.43 3.74
C LYS A 130 -12.68 9.12 3.55
N THR A 131 -11.79 8.59 2.72
CA THR A 131 -10.44 9.16 2.50
C THR A 131 -10.54 10.61 2.01
N ARG A 132 -9.95 11.53 2.76
CA ARG A 132 -9.93 12.97 2.46
C ARG A 132 -8.67 13.39 1.73
N ASN A 133 -7.53 12.92 2.24
CA ASN A 133 -6.22 13.21 1.68
C ASN A 133 -5.38 11.92 1.63
N ILE A 134 -4.45 11.89 0.69
CA ILE A 134 -3.26 11.05 0.73
C ILE A 134 -2.11 12.02 0.97
N GLU A 135 -1.50 11.92 2.15
CA GLU A 135 -0.53 12.90 2.63
C GLU A 135 0.84 12.72 1.95
N ASP A 136 1.75 13.67 2.21
CA ASP A 136 3.07 13.75 1.60
C ASP A 136 3.86 12.44 1.75
N ALA A 137 4.52 12.01 0.68
CA ALA A 137 5.35 10.81 0.60
C ALA A 137 4.68 9.52 1.16
N ALA A 138 3.33 9.44 1.21
CA ALA A 138 2.62 8.30 1.78
C ALA A 138 3.03 6.96 1.16
N PHE A 139 3.22 6.92 -0.17
CA PHE A 139 3.63 5.73 -0.92
C PHE A 139 4.89 5.97 -1.76
N LYS A 140 5.65 7.05 -1.52
CA LYS A 140 6.87 7.34 -2.28
C LYS A 140 7.86 6.18 -2.17
N GLY A 141 8.45 5.79 -3.30
CA GLY A 141 9.42 4.69 -3.36
C GLY A 141 8.84 3.28 -3.18
N CYS A 142 7.51 3.12 -3.16
CA CYS A 142 6.87 1.81 -3.20
C CYS A 142 6.89 1.26 -4.64
N GLU A 143 8.05 0.81 -5.11
CA GLU A 143 8.33 0.50 -6.51
C GLU A 143 7.47 -0.63 -7.12
N GLN A 144 6.86 -1.48 -6.28
CA GLN A 144 5.96 -2.55 -6.72
C GLN A 144 4.49 -2.14 -6.69
N LEU A 145 4.15 -0.98 -6.12
CA LEU A 145 2.77 -0.52 -6.02
C LEU A 145 2.26 -0.10 -7.39
N SER A 146 1.50 -0.96 -8.03
CA SER A 146 0.93 -0.72 -9.37
C SER A 146 -0.56 -0.38 -9.36
N ILE A 147 -1.29 -0.75 -8.29
CA ILE A 147 -2.74 -0.59 -8.22
C ILE A 147 -3.13 0.22 -6.99
N CYS A 148 -3.83 1.33 -7.22
CA CYS A 148 -4.52 2.08 -6.18
C CYS A 148 -6.03 2.08 -6.45
N GLN A 149 -6.81 1.42 -5.59
CA GLN A 149 -8.26 1.41 -5.67
C GLN A 149 -8.86 2.34 -4.63
N ILE A 150 -9.77 3.23 -5.02
CA ILE A 150 -10.35 4.24 -4.15
C ILE A 150 -11.87 4.12 -4.21
N LYS A 151 -12.51 3.88 -3.06
CA LYS A 151 -13.96 3.70 -2.97
C LYS A 151 -14.74 5.01 -2.98
N LYS A 152 -14.07 6.15 -3.02
CA LYS A 152 -14.66 7.49 -2.99
C LYS A 152 -15.01 7.97 -4.40
N LYS A 153 -16.22 8.52 -4.58
CA LYS A 153 -16.68 9.08 -5.86
C LYS A 153 -15.95 10.38 -6.23
N THR A 154 -15.67 11.23 -5.25
CA THR A 154 -14.90 12.47 -5.45
C THR A 154 -13.44 12.22 -5.09
N PRO A 155 -12.47 12.63 -5.93
CA PRO A 155 -11.07 12.34 -5.65
C PRO A 155 -10.61 12.98 -4.32
N PRO A 156 -9.89 12.24 -3.45
CA PRO A 156 -9.24 12.83 -2.30
C PRO A 156 -8.17 13.83 -2.74
N ASN A 157 -7.72 14.70 -1.85
CA ASN A 157 -6.56 15.52 -2.15
C ASN A 157 -5.31 14.64 -2.18
N LEU A 158 -4.48 14.85 -3.20
CA LEU A 158 -3.19 14.20 -3.34
C LEU A 158 -2.11 15.22 -3.03
N LEU A 159 -1.34 15.01 -1.94
CA LEU A 159 -0.24 15.89 -1.57
C LEU A 159 0.99 15.60 -2.44
N PRO A 160 2.04 16.43 -2.40
CA PRO A 160 3.26 16.17 -3.15
C PRO A 160 3.81 14.78 -2.83
N GLU A 161 4.38 14.10 -3.83
CA GLU A 161 5.05 12.81 -3.64
C GLU A 161 4.18 11.69 -3.01
N ALA A 162 2.86 11.88 -2.91
CA ALA A 162 1.94 11.03 -2.14
C ALA A 162 1.81 9.61 -2.72
N LEU A 163 1.87 9.45 -4.04
CA LEU A 163 1.82 8.15 -4.72
C LEU A 163 3.18 7.78 -5.31
N ALA A 164 3.41 6.48 -5.46
CA ALA A 164 4.57 5.96 -6.16
C ALA A 164 4.45 6.19 -7.67
N ASP A 165 5.58 6.42 -8.34
CA ASP A 165 5.65 6.58 -9.79
C ASP A 165 5.29 5.28 -10.54
N SER A 166 5.36 4.15 -9.85
CA SER A 166 5.00 2.80 -10.34
C SER A 166 3.49 2.56 -10.45
N VAL A 167 2.64 3.45 -9.91
CA VAL A 167 1.18 3.29 -9.99
C VAL A 167 0.71 3.48 -11.42
N THR A 168 0.24 2.39 -12.04
CA THR A 168 -0.22 2.36 -13.43
C THR A 168 -1.73 2.22 -13.57
N ALA A 169 -2.43 1.87 -12.48
CA ALA A 169 -3.88 1.70 -12.49
C ALA A 169 -4.55 2.33 -11.26
N ILE A 170 -5.47 3.24 -11.51
CA ILE A 170 -6.35 3.83 -10.50
C ILE A 170 -7.78 3.34 -10.73
N PHE A 171 -8.31 2.57 -9.78
CA PHE A 171 -9.69 2.10 -9.82
C PHE A 171 -10.57 2.99 -8.95
N VAL A 172 -11.63 3.54 -9.53
CA VAL A 172 -12.57 4.44 -8.87
C VAL A 172 -14.02 3.95 -9.10
N PRO A 173 -15.01 4.42 -8.33
CA PRO A 173 -16.41 4.04 -8.54
C PRO A 173 -16.89 4.43 -9.95
N LEU A 174 -17.82 3.63 -10.48
CA LEU A 174 -18.41 3.88 -11.80
C LEU A 174 -18.96 5.31 -11.90
N GLY A 175 -18.66 5.98 -13.01
CA GLY A 175 -19.08 7.37 -13.28
C GLY A 175 -18.26 8.43 -12.54
N SER A 176 -17.13 8.08 -11.91
CA SER A 176 -16.28 9.02 -11.17
C SER A 176 -14.99 9.40 -11.91
N SER A 177 -14.66 8.75 -13.01
CA SER A 177 -13.36 8.89 -13.70
C SER A 177 -13.08 10.34 -14.12
N ASP A 178 -14.07 11.08 -14.64
CA ASP A 178 -13.86 12.45 -15.09
C ASP A 178 -13.47 13.39 -13.95
N GLY A 179 -14.07 13.21 -12.76
CA GLY A 179 -13.70 13.97 -11.57
C GLY A 179 -12.24 13.76 -11.15
N TYR A 180 -11.72 12.53 -11.34
CA TYR A 180 -10.33 12.21 -11.08
C TYR A 180 -9.40 12.80 -12.14
N ARG A 181 -9.73 12.68 -13.41
CA ARG A 181 -8.93 13.23 -14.52
C ARG A 181 -8.76 14.74 -14.47
N LEU A 182 -9.77 15.46 -13.97
CA LEU A 182 -9.75 16.93 -13.87
C LEU A 182 -9.13 17.44 -12.56
N LYS A 183 -8.87 16.58 -11.59
CA LYS A 183 -8.32 16.98 -10.30
C LYS A 183 -6.79 17.05 -10.35
N LYS A 184 -6.24 18.19 -9.90
CA LYS A 184 -4.79 18.43 -9.81
C LYS A 184 -4.04 17.25 -9.18
N ARG A 185 -2.97 16.83 -9.81
CA ARG A 185 -2.10 15.66 -9.54
C ARG A 185 -2.71 14.31 -9.87
N TRP A 186 -4.04 14.16 -9.92
CA TRP A 186 -4.67 12.95 -10.38
C TRP A 186 -4.61 12.79 -11.91
N GLU A 187 -4.55 13.91 -12.63
CA GLU A 187 -4.36 13.94 -14.09
C GLU A 187 -3.11 13.19 -14.56
N ASN A 188 -2.11 13.02 -13.69
CA ASN A 188 -0.88 12.28 -14.02
C ASN A 188 -1.09 10.75 -14.10
N PHE A 189 -2.26 10.25 -13.65
CA PHE A 189 -2.62 8.83 -13.60
C PHE A 189 -3.84 8.51 -14.47
N ALA A 190 -4.25 9.43 -15.35
CA ALA A 190 -5.47 9.35 -16.14
C ALA A 190 -5.27 8.68 -17.52
#